data_579251a69eb7c4c8a8b3613c4a4db408
#
_entry.id   579251a69eb7c4c8a8b3613c4a4db408
#
_cell.length_a   1.000
_cell.length_b   1.000
_cell.length_c   1.000
_cell.angle_alpha   90.00
_cell.angle_beta   90.00
_cell.angle_gamma   90.00
#
_symmetry.space_group_name_H-M   'P 1'
#
loop_
_entity.id
_entity.type
_entity.pdbx_description
1 polymer ?
#
loop_
_entity_poly.entity_id
_entity_poly.type
_entity_poly.pdbx_seq_one_letter_code
_entity_poly.pdbx_strand_id
1 'polypeptide(L)'
;MRFVNDEIILNEEAIFNGENKKAVYIVLMHTGTVLANIIKKVTHDEFSHACISFNSKLDPLYSFGSKPAPDDNKHGNGIGFCINNKHDTFFDTHKTTYKVYVMYVSTVAYNKMKNRLDFFLKNKDTLKYDFKGLFDIWFGINSEDHEKYFCSRFVMDLINNGIELNKAPSLWKPNDIAFLNNISLVNHGNDFADYNYRKTDKNCKLIKMGKYDERKILI
;
A
#
# COMPACT_ATOMS: atom_id res chain seq x y z
N MET A 1 -14.64 17.31 0.50
CA MET A 1 -15.16 16.41 -0.53
C MET A 1 -16.18 17.18 -1.36
N ARG A 2 -15.98 17.30 -2.65
CA ARG A 2 -16.89 18.03 -3.54
C ARG A 2 -17.52 17.01 -4.49
N PHE A 3 -18.84 17.00 -4.58
CA PHE A 3 -19.55 16.22 -5.59
C PHE A 3 -19.70 17.09 -6.85
N VAL A 4 -19.24 16.60 -7.97
CA VAL A 4 -19.47 17.22 -9.27
C VAL A 4 -19.99 16.10 -10.17
N ASN A 5 -21.24 16.20 -10.61
CA ASN A 5 -21.92 15.22 -11.48
C ASN A 5 -21.89 13.77 -10.98
N ASP A 6 -22.22 13.55 -9.68
CA ASP A 6 -22.22 12.23 -9.01
C ASP A 6 -20.85 11.50 -8.99
N GLU A 7 -19.76 12.15 -9.38
CA GLU A 7 -18.39 11.62 -9.22
C GLU A 7 -17.83 12.08 -7.88
N ILE A 8 -17.29 11.12 -7.12
CA ILE A 8 -16.55 11.41 -5.90
C ILE A 8 -15.12 11.74 -6.32
N ILE A 9 -14.73 13.02 -6.26
CA ILE A 9 -13.33 13.41 -6.46
C ILE A 9 -12.58 13.10 -5.18
N LEU A 10 -11.58 12.21 -5.25
CA LEU A 10 -10.66 11.96 -4.15
C LEU A 10 -9.78 13.20 -3.96
N ASN A 11 -10.07 13.99 -2.94
CA ASN A 11 -9.20 15.09 -2.57
C ASN A 11 -7.95 14.55 -1.86
N GLU A 12 -6.78 14.98 -2.30
CA GLU A 12 -5.51 14.66 -1.65
C GLU A 12 -5.40 15.34 -0.27
N GLU A 13 -6.26 16.33 -0.02
CA GLU A 13 -6.39 17.03 1.24
C GLU A 13 -7.86 17.07 1.67
N ALA A 14 -8.09 16.91 2.95
CA ALA A 14 -9.41 17.02 3.54
C ALA A 14 -9.32 17.79 4.86
N ILE A 15 -10.37 18.54 5.20
CA ILE A 15 -10.46 19.23 6.48
C ILE A 15 -11.38 18.39 7.38
N PHE A 16 -10.81 17.87 8.47
CA PHE A 16 -11.53 17.15 9.51
C PHE A 16 -11.37 17.88 10.84
N ASN A 17 -12.47 18.27 11.48
CA ASN A 17 -12.44 19.00 12.76
C ASN A 17 -11.57 20.26 12.73
N GLY A 18 -11.51 20.98 11.59
CA GLY A 18 -10.68 22.19 11.44
C GLY A 18 -9.19 21.92 11.15
N GLU A 19 -8.75 20.68 11.07
CA GLU A 19 -7.39 20.31 10.74
C GLU A 19 -7.25 19.84 9.28
N ASN A 20 -6.20 20.32 8.61
CA ASN A 20 -5.81 19.82 7.29
C ASN A 20 -5.25 18.40 7.42
N LYS A 21 -5.89 17.44 6.76
CA LYS A 21 -5.42 16.07 6.63
C LYS A 21 -4.93 15.81 5.21
N LYS A 22 -3.87 15.01 5.09
CA LYS A 22 -3.28 14.55 3.83
C LYS A 22 -3.69 13.12 3.55
N ALA A 23 -3.97 12.82 2.28
CA ALA A 23 -4.31 11.46 1.85
C ALA A 23 -3.05 10.63 1.60
N VAL A 24 -3.08 9.39 2.09
CA VAL A 24 -2.12 8.34 1.76
C VAL A 24 -2.91 7.17 1.19
N TYR A 25 -2.47 6.61 0.08
CA TYR A 25 -3.15 5.53 -0.63
C TYR A 25 -2.42 4.22 -0.43
N ILE A 26 -3.13 3.19 -0.01
CA ILE A 26 -2.62 1.83 0.15
C ILE A 26 -3.30 0.97 -0.90
N VAL A 27 -2.51 0.24 -1.68
CA VAL A 27 -3.01 -0.67 -2.71
C VAL A 27 -2.65 -2.10 -2.33
N LEU A 28 -3.67 -2.92 -2.13
CA LEU A 28 -3.52 -4.34 -1.91
C LEU A 28 -3.82 -5.08 -3.21
N MET A 29 -2.95 -6.01 -3.59
CA MET A 29 -2.99 -6.66 -4.88
C MET A 29 -2.82 -8.18 -4.78
N HIS A 30 -3.41 -8.88 -5.75
CA HIS A 30 -3.00 -10.23 -6.11
C HIS A 30 -2.49 -10.21 -7.55
N THR A 31 -1.16 -10.33 -7.71
CA THR A 31 -0.47 -10.04 -8.98
C THR A 31 -0.43 -11.23 -9.95
N GLY A 32 -1.06 -12.36 -9.64
CA GLY A 32 -1.09 -13.53 -10.51
C GLY A 32 0.28 -14.20 -10.78
N THR A 33 1.38 -13.70 -10.18
CA THR A 33 2.71 -14.31 -10.32
C THR A 33 2.77 -15.66 -9.65
N VAL A 34 3.76 -16.48 -10.04
CA VAL A 34 3.95 -17.82 -9.44
C VAL A 34 4.12 -17.73 -7.91
N LEU A 35 4.93 -16.77 -7.42
CA LEU A 35 5.12 -16.55 -5.99
C LEU A 35 3.81 -16.11 -5.31
N ALA A 36 3.08 -15.16 -5.91
CA ALA A 36 1.79 -14.70 -5.39
C ALA A 36 0.76 -15.84 -5.31
N ASN A 37 0.73 -16.72 -6.31
CA ASN A 37 -0.16 -17.87 -6.34
C ASN A 37 0.21 -18.92 -5.27
N ILE A 38 1.50 -19.15 -5.02
CA ILE A 38 1.97 -20.04 -3.94
C ILE A 38 1.54 -19.46 -2.59
N ILE A 39 1.80 -18.17 -2.34
CA ILE A 39 1.39 -17.48 -1.12
C ILE A 39 -0.12 -17.63 -0.91
N LYS A 40 -0.92 -17.27 -1.90
CA LYS A 40 -2.38 -17.38 -1.84
C LYS A 40 -2.87 -18.80 -1.57
N LYS A 41 -2.25 -19.81 -2.19
CA LYS A 41 -2.63 -21.21 -1.99
C LYS A 41 -2.34 -21.72 -0.58
N VAL A 42 -1.26 -21.22 0.03
CA VAL A 42 -0.85 -21.62 1.39
C VAL A 42 -1.63 -20.84 2.46
N THR A 43 -1.86 -19.53 2.24
CA THR A 43 -2.46 -18.65 3.24
C THR A 43 -3.98 -18.54 3.13
N HIS A 44 -4.53 -18.85 1.95
CA HIS A 44 -5.92 -18.54 1.57
C HIS A 44 -6.26 -17.02 1.63
N ASP A 45 -5.25 -16.15 1.71
CA ASP A 45 -5.40 -14.72 1.76
C ASP A 45 -5.83 -14.14 0.39
N GLU A 46 -6.67 -13.11 0.39
CA GLU A 46 -7.12 -12.43 -0.83
C GLU A 46 -5.95 -11.72 -1.52
N PHE A 47 -5.05 -11.11 -0.73
CA PHE A 47 -3.93 -10.32 -1.24
C PHE A 47 -2.58 -10.93 -0.93
N SER A 48 -1.69 -10.86 -1.91
CA SER A 48 -0.30 -11.33 -1.82
C SER A 48 0.73 -10.21 -1.89
N HIS A 49 0.28 -8.97 -2.14
CA HIS A 49 1.16 -7.82 -2.34
C HIS A 49 0.55 -6.54 -1.80
N ALA A 50 1.41 -5.62 -1.33
CA ALA A 50 1.01 -4.32 -0.83
C ALA A 50 1.91 -3.22 -1.39
N CYS A 51 1.28 -2.11 -1.80
CA CYS A 51 1.96 -0.91 -2.27
C CYS A 51 1.42 0.32 -1.55
N ILE A 52 2.17 1.43 -1.61
CA ILE A 52 1.75 2.72 -1.07
C ILE A 52 1.99 3.83 -2.09
N SER A 53 1.10 4.81 -2.13
CA SER A 53 1.24 6.03 -2.91
C SER A 53 0.81 7.25 -2.10
N PHE A 54 1.34 8.41 -2.46
CA PHE A 54 1.03 9.69 -1.83
C PHE A 54 0.18 10.59 -2.74
N ASN A 55 -0.39 10.03 -3.80
CA ASN A 55 -1.34 10.70 -4.66
C ASN A 55 -2.41 9.74 -5.20
N SER A 56 -3.57 10.29 -5.56
CA SER A 56 -4.73 9.53 -6.03
C SER A 56 -4.55 8.85 -7.38
N LYS A 57 -3.60 9.32 -8.20
CA LYS A 57 -3.29 8.70 -9.49
C LYS A 57 -2.53 7.39 -9.34
N LEU A 58 -2.02 7.11 -8.12
CA LEU A 58 -1.17 5.96 -7.80
C LEU A 58 0.12 5.92 -8.66
N ASP A 59 0.63 7.09 -8.98
CA ASP A 59 1.84 7.30 -9.76
C ASP A 59 2.72 8.34 -9.04
N PRO A 60 3.85 7.90 -8.45
CA PRO A 60 4.33 6.53 -8.38
C PRO A 60 3.67 5.67 -7.29
N LEU A 61 3.73 4.34 -7.49
CA LEU A 61 3.50 3.30 -6.49
C LEU A 61 4.83 2.81 -5.94
N TYR A 62 4.95 2.77 -4.61
CA TYR A 62 6.15 2.28 -3.93
C TYR A 62 5.90 0.94 -3.25
N SER A 63 6.84 0.00 -3.40
CA SER A 63 6.76 -1.32 -2.78
C SER A 63 8.13 -2.00 -2.70
N PHE A 64 8.15 -3.23 -2.18
CA PHE A 64 9.21 -4.22 -2.34
C PHE A 64 8.67 -5.43 -3.10
N GLY A 65 9.28 -5.76 -4.22
CA GLY A 65 8.82 -6.84 -5.09
C GLY A 65 9.69 -6.99 -6.32
N SER A 66 9.11 -7.51 -7.40
CA SER A 66 9.78 -7.57 -8.70
C SER A 66 9.98 -6.17 -9.25
N LYS A 67 11.22 -5.82 -9.58
CA LYS A 67 11.55 -4.53 -10.19
C LYS A 67 11.05 -4.53 -11.63
N PRO A 68 10.50 -3.38 -12.13
CA PRO A 68 10.15 -3.28 -13.54
C PRO A 68 11.37 -3.51 -14.43
N ALA A 69 11.17 -4.12 -15.59
CA ALA A 69 12.23 -4.28 -16.57
C ALA A 69 12.63 -2.92 -17.14
N PRO A 70 13.92 -2.60 -17.27
CA PRO A 70 14.32 -1.49 -18.11
C PRO A 70 14.16 -1.96 -19.56
N ASP A 71 13.42 -1.18 -20.34
CA ASP A 71 13.20 -1.38 -21.78
C ASP A 71 12.91 -2.83 -22.21
N ASP A 72 11.74 -3.08 -22.78
CA ASP A 72 11.24 -4.25 -23.55
C ASP A 72 11.76 -5.68 -23.22
N ASN A 73 12.65 -5.83 -22.27
CA ASN A 73 13.07 -7.12 -21.76
C ASN A 73 12.01 -7.66 -20.78
N LYS A 74 11.35 -8.74 -21.16
CA LYS A 74 10.29 -9.43 -20.40
C LYS A 74 10.69 -9.95 -19.01
N HIS A 75 11.95 -9.80 -18.61
CA HIS A 75 12.47 -10.23 -17.31
C HIS A 75 12.84 -9.01 -16.48
N GLY A 76 12.14 -8.80 -15.36
CA GLY A 76 12.42 -7.73 -14.42
C GLY A 76 13.85 -7.77 -13.87
N ASN A 77 14.40 -6.62 -13.50
CA ASN A 77 15.77 -6.45 -12.96
C ASN A 77 15.95 -7.02 -11.54
N GLY A 78 15.34 -8.15 -11.22
CA GLY A 78 15.46 -8.76 -9.91
C GLY A 78 14.34 -8.34 -8.94
N ILE A 79 14.59 -8.54 -7.65
CA ILE A 79 13.63 -8.31 -6.57
C ILE A 79 14.23 -7.32 -5.58
N GLY A 80 13.45 -6.32 -5.16
CA GLY A 80 13.90 -5.30 -4.21
C GLY A 80 12.92 -4.14 -4.10
N PHE A 81 13.43 -2.95 -3.78
CA PHE A 81 12.62 -1.73 -3.76
C PHE A 81 12.15 -1.37 -5.18
N CYS A 82 10.85 -1.15 -5.32
CA CYS A 82 10.19 -0.88 -6.60
C CYS A 82 9.52 0.49 -6.60
N ILE A 83 9.60 1.16 -7.75
CA ILE A 83 8.84 2.36 -8.07
C ILE A 83 8.08 2.03 -9.36
N ASN A 84 6.78 1.83 -9.23
CA ASN A 84 5.92 1.39 -10.31
C ASN A 84 4.86 2.44 -10.65
N ASN A 85 4.28 2.32 -11.81
CA ASN A 85 3.05 3.00 -12.22
C ASN A 85 2.09 2.00 -12.89
N LYS A 86 0.84 2.41 -13.08
CA LYS A 86 -0.18 1.52 -13.66
C LYS A 86 0.09 1.12 -15.12
N HIS A 87 0.99 1.83 -15.82
CA HIS A 87 1.37 1.56 -17.21
C HIS A 87 2.63 0.71 -17.34
N ASP A 88 3.15 0.19 -16.21
CA ASP A 88 4.26 -0.74 -16.27
C ASP A 88 3.81 -2.03 -16.98
N THR A 89 4.65 -2.53 -17.87
CA THR A 89 4.41 -3.75 -18.67
C THR A 89 4.08 -4.97 -17.79
N PHE A 90 4.48 -4.94 -16.52
CA PHE A 90 4.11 -5.95 -15.54
C PHE A 90 2.59 -6.06 -15.38
N PHE A 91 1.87 -4.95 -15.28
CA PHE A 91 0.40 -4.94 -15.11
C PHE A 91 -0.33 -5.26 -16.40
N ASP A 92 0.27 -4.97 -17.56
CA ASP A 92 -0.29 -5.32 -18.86
C ASP A 92 -0.24 -6.83 -19.13
N THR A 93 0.75 -7.53 -18.52
CA THR A 93 0.97 -8.96 -18.74
C THR A 93 0.37 -9.86 -17.67
N HIS A 94 0.06 -9.31 -16.49
CA HIS A 94 -0.45 -10.05 -15.35
C HIS A 94 -1.76 -9.43 -14.86
N LYS A 95 -2.89 -10.10 -15.12
CA LYS A 95 -4.17 -9.69 -14.52
C LYS A 95 -4.00 -9.58 -13.00
N THR A 96 -4.08 -8.36 -12.53
CA THR A 96 -3.84 -8.02 -11.14
C THR A 96 -5.12 -7.52 -10.51
N THR A 97 -5.73 -8.35 -9.67
CA THR A 97 -6.87 -7.90 -8.86
C THR A 97 -6.37 -6.96 -7.77
N TYR A 98 -7.15 -5.93 -7.46
CA TYR A 98 -6.70 -4.90 -6.52
C TYR A 98 -7.83 -4.30 -5.69
N LYS A 99 -7.45 -3.76 -4.53
CA LYS A 99 -8.24 -2.82 -3.74
C LYS A 99 -7.40 -1.62 -3.35
N VAL A 100 -7.95 -0.43 -3.52
CA VAL A 100 -7.33 0.84 -3.12
C VAL A 100 -8.02 1.37 -1.90
N TYR A 101 -7.23 1.61 -0.87
CA TYR A 101 -7.66 2.23 0.37
C TYR A 101 -7.05 3.63 0.49
N VAL A 102 -7.79 4.55 1.10
CA VAL A 102 -7.27 5.86 1.50
C VAL A 102 -7.21 5.95 3.02
N MET A 103 -6.10 6.52 3.50
CA MET A 103 -5.90 6.92 4.90
C MET A 103 -5.68 8.42 4.93
N TYR A 104 -6.45 9.14 5.74
CA TYR A 104 -6.23 10.56 5.98
C TYR A 104 -5.46 10.76 7.28
N VAL A 105 -4.29 11.38 7.19
CA VAL A 105 -3.36 11.57 8.30
C VAL A 105 -3.09 13.06 8.53
N SER A 106 -2.59 13.42 9.70
CA SER A 106 -2.14 14.80 9.95
C SER A 106 -0.96 15.15 9.02
N THR A 107 -0.78 16.43 8.73
CA THR A 107 0.38 16.89 7.93
C THR A 107 1.71 16.47 8.56
N VAL A 108 1.79 16.43 9.88
CA VAL A 108 2.99 15.96 10.59
C VAL A 108 3.26 14.49 10.32
N ALA A 109 2.24 13.63 10.46
CA ALA A 109 2.34 12.19 10.18
C ALA A 109 2.72 11.94 8.71
N TYR A 110 2.06 12.63 7.78
CA TYR A 110 2.37 12.57 6.35
C TYR A 110 3.82 12.90 6.06
N ASN A 111 4.35 13.99 6.65
CA ASN A 111 5.73 14.39 6.44
C ASN A 111 6.72 13.38 7.02
N LYS A 112 6.42 12.78 8.18
CA LYS A 112 7.24 11.70 8.74
C LYS A 112 7.29 10.49 7.81
N MET A 113 6.15 10.06 7.24
CA MET A 113 6.08 8.99 6.24
C MET A 113 6.90 9.32 5.00
N LYS A 114 6.81 10.56 4.49
CA LYS A 114 7.59 11.03 3.34
C LYS A 114 9.09 11.02 3.62
N ASN A 115 9.52 11.51 4.78
CA ASN A 115 10.92 11.49 5.19
C ASN A 115 11.44 10.04 5.28
N ARG A 116 10.62 9.12 5.77
CA ARG A 116 10.98 7.69 5.80
C ARG A 116 11.06 7.12 4.39
N LEU A 117 10.17 7.49 3.48
CA LEU A 117 10.26 7.11 2.06
C LEU A 117 11.56 7.63 1.42
N ASP A 118 11.97 8.85 1.73
CA ASP A 118 13.23 9.43 1.23
C ASP A 118 14.45 8.60 1.65
N PHE A 119 14.43 7.99 2.85
CA PHE A 119 15.44 7.03 3.25
C PHE A 119 15.47 5.81 2.30
N PHE A 120 14.32 5.24 1.96
CA PHE A 120 14.24 4.11 1.04
C PHE A 120 14.71 4.48 -0.36
N LEU A 121 14.34 5.67 -0.85
CA LEU A 121 14.77 6.18 -2.15
C LEU A 121 16.29 6.35 -2.24
N LYS A 122 16.92 6.84 -1.18
CA LYS A 122 18.38 7.04 -1.10
C LYS A 122 19.15 5.71 -1.01
N ASN A 123 18.55 4.69 -0.40
CA ASN A 123 19.20 3.40 -0.14
C ASN A 123 18.65 2.26 -1.03
N LYS A 124 17.91 2.57 -2.09
CA LYS A 124 17.20 1.59 -2.94
C LYS A 124 18.08 0.48 -3.52
N ASP A 125 19.37 0.76 -3.74
CA ASP A 125 20.31 -0.17 -4.36
C ASP A 125 21.00 -1.08 -3.33
N THR A 126 20.97 -0.74 -2.05
CA THR A 126 21.57 -1.51 -0.95
C THR A 126 20.54 -2.35 -0.20
N LEU A 127 19.29 -1.92 -0.19
CA LEU A 127 18.20 -2.64 0.47
C LEU A 127 17.80 -3.90 -0.30
N LYS A 128 17.61 -4.99 0.42
CA LYS A 128 17.37 -6.33 -0.15
C LYS A 128 15.94 -6.79 0.14
N TYR A 129 15.47 -7.74 -0.66
CA TYR A 129 14.20 -8.41 -0.38
C TYR A 129 14.36 -9.43 0.74
N ASP A 130 13.45 -9.42 1.70
CA ASP A 130 13.44 -10.33 2.86
C ASP A 130 12.59 -11.57 2.60
N PHE A 131 13.17 -12.56 1.91
CA PHE A 131 12.47 -13.83 1.69
C PHE A 131 12.24 -14.60 3.00
N LYS A 132 13.22 -14.55 3.92
CA LYS A 132 13.10 -15.23 5.21
C LYS A 132 11.98 -14.61 6.04
N GLY A 133 11.97 -13.28 6.19
CA GLY A 133 10.94 -12.56 6.93
C GLY A 133 9.54 -12.74 6.34
N LEU A 134 9.43 -12.92 5.01
CA LEU A 134 8.17 -13.25 4.37
C LEU A 134 7.60 -14.61 4.83
N PHE A 135 8.45 -15.59 5.17
CA PHE A 135 8.02 -16.85 5.75
C PHE A 135 7.84 -16.76 7.26
N ASP A 136 8.73 -16.07 7.95
CA ASP A 136 8.71 -15.89 9.41
C ASP A 136 7.40 -15.26 9.91
N ILE A 137 6.79 -14.37 9.12
CA ILE A 137 5.53 -13.71 9.46
C ILE A 137 4.37 -14.69 9.73
N TRP A 138 4.36 -15.86 9.08
CA TRP A 138 3.31 -16.86 9.30
C TRP A 138 3.46 -17.57 10.65
N PHE A 139 4.66 -17.55 11.21
CA PHE A 139 4.96 -18.08 12.53
C PHE A 139 4.95 -17.00 13.62
N GLY A 140 4.57 -15.76 13.25
CA GLY A 140 4.59 -14.62 14.17
C GLY A 140 5.99 -14.20 14.60
N ILE A 141 7.03 -14.55 13.83
CA ILE A 141 8.42 -14.22 14.12
C ILE A 141 8.72 -12.82 13.57
N ASN A 142 9.13 -11.91 14.46
CA ASN A 142 9.54 -10.56 14.09
C ASN A 142 10.90 -10.58 13.38
N SER A 143 10.99 -9.96 12.21
CA SER A 143 12.27 -9.72 11.53
C SER A 143 12.83 -8.36 11.98
N GLU A 144 14.01 -8.37 12.58
CA GLU A 144 14.73 -7.17 13.03
C GLU A 144 15.78 -6.68 12.04
N ASP A 145 15.92 -7.35 10.89
CA ASP A 145 16.89 -6.95 9.86
C ASP A 145 16.46 -5.63 9.19
N HIS A 146 17.20 -4.56 9.43
CA HIS A 146 16.89 -3.21 8.94
C HIS A 146 17.31 -2.96 7.48
N GLU A 147 17.99 -3.93 6.84
CA GLU A 147 18.40 -3.84 5.44
C GLU A 147 17.50 -4.65 4.50
N LYS A 148 16.59 -5.46 5.05
CA LYS A 148 15.73 -6.34 4.28
C LYS A 148 14.26 -6.06 4.52
N TYR A 149 13.51 -6.02 3.44
CA TYR A 149 12.08 -5.71 3.45
C TYR A 149 11.31 -6.61 2.49
N PHE A 150 10.07 -6.91 2.84
CA PHE A 150 9.05 -7.39 1.92
C PHE A 150 7.93 -6.34 1.83
N CYS A 151 7.01 -6.51 0.87
CA CYS A 151 6.04 -5.47 0.49
C CYS A 151 5.23 -4.90 1.66
N SER A 152 4.59 -5.74 2.46
CA SER A 152 3.76 -5.27 3.57
C SER A 152 4.59 -4.69 4.73
N ARG A 153 5.76 -5.26 5.03
CA ARG A 153 6.68 -4.68 6.02
C ARG A 153 7.08 -3.25 5.63
N PHE A 154 7.42 -3.02 4.36
CA PHE A 154 7.76 -1.68 3.86
C PHE A 154 6.61 -0.70 4.02
N VAL A 155 5.40 -1.07 3.58
CA VAL A 155 4.21 -0.22 3.70
C VAL A 155 3.95 0.12 5.17
N MET A 156 4.02 -0.88 6.06
CA MET A 156 3.75 -0.69 7.47
C MET A 156 4.87 0.05 8.20
N ASP A 157 6.12 -0.03 7.76
CA ASP A 157 7.23 0.78 8.25
C ASP A 157 6.99 2.28 7.97
N LEU A 158 6.56 2.63 6.76
CA LEU A 158 6.20 4.01 6.43
C LEU A 158 5.05 4.50 7.29
N ILE A 159 4.00 3.70 7.44
CA ILE A 159 2.82 4.04 8.25
C ILE A 159 3.23 4.21 9.72
N ASN A 160 4.03 3.29 10.27
CA ASN A 160 4.48 3.34 11.66
C ASN A 160 5.35 4.57 11.98
N ASN A 161 6.07 5.09 11.00
CA ASN A 161 6.80 6.35 11.17
C ASN A 161 5.89 7.57 11.35
N GLY A 162 4.70 7.55 10.75
CA GLY A 162 3.71 8.62 10.88
C GLY A 162 2.72 8.41 12.02
N ILE A 163 2.30 7.15 12.20
CA ILE A 163 1.27 6.73 13.16
C ILE A 163 1.78 5.49 13.86
N GLU A 164 1.90 5.53 15.17
CA GLU A 164 2.33 4.37 15.96
C GLU A 164 1.35 3.21 15.81
N LEU A 165 1.89 2.03 15.52
CA LEU A 165 1.13 0.80 15.34
C LEU A 165 1.27 -0.11 16.58
N ASN A 166 0.28 -0.93 16.81
CA ASN A 166 0.22 -1.86 17.95
C ASN A 166 1.09 -3.12 17.77
N LYS A 167 1.62 -3.37 16.58
CA LYS A 167 2.56 -4.47 16.33
C LYS A 167 3.66 -4.05 15.35
N ALA A 168 4.78 -4.74 15.40
CA ALA A 168 5.94 -4.45 14.55
C ALA A 168 5.58 -4.52 13.06
N PRO A 169 6.14 -3.63 12.20
CA PRO A 169 5.86 -3.61 10.76
C PRO A 169 6.10 -4.95 10.06
N SER A 170 7.06 -5.76 10.51
CA SER A 170 7.36 -7.09 9.97
C SER A 170 6.31 -8.15 10.24
N LEU A 171 5.38 -7.90 11.16
CA LEU A 171 4.31 -8.83 11.53
C LEU A 171 2.98 -8.59 10.78
N TRP A 172 2.98 -7.68 9.81
CA TRP A 172 1.78 -7.37 9.02
C TRP A 172 1.81 -8.10 7.67
N LYS A 173 0.85 -8.99 7.45
CA LYS A 173 0.58 -9.57 6.13
C LYS A 173 -0.14 -8.55 5.24
N PRO A 174 -0.04 -8.65 3.90
CA PRO A 174 -0.83 -7.79 3.02
C PRO A 174 -2.31 -7.77 3.37
N ASN A 175 -2.88 -8.93 3.66
CA ASN A 175 -4.31 -9.06 3.99
C ASN A 175 -4.70 -8.37 5.30
N ASP A 176 -3.80 -8.35 6.31
CA ASP A 176 -4.06 -7.68 7.59
C ASP A 176 -4.23 -6.18 7.44
N ILE A 177 -3.55 -5.57 6.44
CA ILE A 177 -3.61 -4.13 6.19
C ILE A 177 -5.03 -3.68 5.84
N ALA A 178 -5.83 -4.55 5.19
CA ALA A 178 -7.22 -4.25 4.88
C ALA A 178 -8.11 -4.00 6.12
N PHE A 179 -7.65 -4.41 7.30
CA PHE A 179 -8.36 -4.28 8.58
C PHE A 179 -7.83 -3.16 9.47
N LEU A 180 -6.94 -2.30 8.95
CA LEU A 180 -6.53 -1.09 9.67
C LEU A 180 -7.74 -0.18 9.95
N ASN A 181 -7.83 0.33 11.17
CA ASN A 181 -9.00 1.08 11.63
C ASN A 181 -9.28 2.39 10.89
N ASN A 182 -8.28 3.01 10.28
CA ASN A 182 -8.38 4.38 9.75
C ASN A 182 -8.25 4.43 8.23
N ILE A 183 -8.60 3.34 7.54
CA ILE A 183 -8.60 3.30 6.09
C ILE A 183 -10.02 3.15 5.55
N SER A 184 -10.26 3.68 4.36
CA SER A 184 -11.51 3.54 3.62
C SER A 184 -11.24 2.97 2.25
N LEU A 185 -11.98 1.93 1.87
CA LEU A 185 -11.94 1.40 0.50
C LEU A 185 -12.50 2.46 -0.46
N VAL A 186 -11.75 2.83 -1.49
CA VAL A 186 -12.15 3.88 -2.46
C VAL A 186 -12.25 3.38 -3.89
N ASN A 187 -11.57 2.28 -4.21
CA ASN A 187 -11.64 1.67 -5.53
C ASN A 187 -11.24 0.20 -5.45
N HIS A 188 -11.76 -0.63 -6.35
CA HIS A 188 -11.34 -2.01 -6.53
C HIS A 188 -11.60 -2.48 -7.96
N GLY A 189 -10.92 -3.52 -8.40
CA GLY A 189 -11.09 -4.09 -9.73
C GLY A 189 -10.36 -5.42 -9.91
N ASN A 190 -10.64 -6.03 -11.07
CA ASN A 190 -10.06 -7.31 -11.45
C ASN A 190 -8.80 -7.15 -12.33
N ASP A 191 -8.52 -5.93 -12.78
CA ASP A 191 -7.32 -5.60 -13.54
C ASP A 191 -6.83 -4.21 -13.15
N PHE A 192 -5.60 -4.13 -12.64
CA PHE A 192 -5.03 -2.86 -12.16
C PHE A 192 -4.71 -1.88 -13.31
N ALA A 193 -4.48 -2.39 -14.52
CA ALA A 193 -4.31 -1.55 -15.71
C ALA A 193 -5.53 -0.65 -15.96
N ASP A 194 -6.73 -1.12 -15.57
CA ASP A 194 -7.99 -0.39 -15.69
C ASP A 194 -8.22 0.65 -14.57
N TYR A 195 -7.30 0.77 -13.61
CA TYR A 195 -7.48 1.71 -12.50
C TYR A 195 -7.71 3.14 -13.01
N ASN A 196 -8.79 3.74 -12.53
CA ASN A 196 -9.13 5.13 -12.84
C ASN A 196 -9.49 5.88 -11.54
N TYR A 197 -8.63 6.80 -11.13
CA TYR A 197 -8.81 7.61 -9.92
C TYR A 197 -10.05 8.52 -9.94
N ARG A 198 -10.64 8.75 -11.12
CA ARG A 198 -11.89 9.54 -11.28
C ARG A 198 -13.15 8.70 -11.05
N LYS A 199 -13.03 7.37 -11.06
CA LYS A 199 -14.14 6.44 -10.80
C LYS A 199 -13.97 5.88 -9.40
N THR A 200 -14.65 6.48 -8.44
CA THR A 200 -14.84 5.83 -7.14
C THR A 200 -16.03 4.89 -7.23
N ASP A 201 -15.92 3.73 -6.59
CA ASP A 201 -17.04 2.80 -6.51
C ASP A 201 -18.21 3.46 -5.74
N LYS A 202 -19.39 3.53 -6.36
CA LYS A 202 -20.61 4.06 -5.74
C LYS A 202 -21.02 3.28 -4.48
N ASN A 203 -20.54 2.05 -4.33
CA ASN A 203 -20.74 1.20 -3.16
C ASN A 203 -19.66 1.38 -2.08
N CYS A 204 -18.62 2.15 -2.34
CA CYS A 204 -17.65 2.53 -1.31
C CYS A 204 -18.40 3.40 -0.29
N LYS A 205 -18.97 2.75 0.73
CA LYS A 205 -19.44 3.44 1.92
C LYS A 205 -18.22 4.13 2.50
N LEU A 206 -18.06 5.42 2.21
CA LEU A 206 -17.31 6.30 3.10
C LEU A 206 -17.93 6.06 4.47
N ILE A 207 -17.23 5.29 5.28
CA ILE A 207 -17.61 5.14 6.68
C ILE A 207 -17.74 6.57 7.16
N LYS A 208 -18.97 6.99 7.49
CA LYS A 208 -19.19 8.27 8.15
C LYS A 208 -18.22 8.24 9.30
N MET A 209 -17.12 8.99 9.20
CA MET A 209 -16.11 9.07 10.25
C MET A 209 -16.79 9.71 11.45
N GLY A 210 -17.44 8.84 12.24
CA GLY A 210 -17.88 9.19 13.57
C GLY A 210 -16.63 9.61 14.32
N LYS A 211 -16.76 10.62 15.16
CA LYS A 211 -15.74 11.28 15.99
C LYS A 211 -14.47 10.43 16.13
N TYR A 212 -13.42 10.89 15.48
CA TYR A 212 -12.08 10.31 15.57
C TYR A 212 -11.63 10.34 17.03
N ASP A 213 -11.71 9.22 17.71
CA ASP A 213 -11.15 9.07 19.05
C ASP A 213 -9.75 8.48 18.91
N GLU A 214 -8.73 9.35 18.98
CA GLU A 214 -7.32 8.97 18.94
C GLU A 214 -6.95 7.95 20.03
N ARG A 215 -7.78 7.79 21.07
CA ARG A 215 -7.60 6.86 22.18
C ARG A 215 -8.05 5.43 21.88
N LYS A 216 -8.68 5.16 20.74
CA LYS A 216 -9.13 3.83 20.29
C LYS A 216 -8.18 3.10 19.32
N ILE A 217 -6.92 3.55 19.21
CA ILE A 217 -5.86 2.82 18.49
C ILE A 217 -5.26 1.70 19.38
N LEU A 218 -5.77 1.56 20.60
CA LEU A 218 -5.41 0.50 21.55
C LEU A 218 -6.48 -0.59 21.47
N ILE A 219 -6.35 -1.55 20.57
CA ILE A 219 -6.66 -2.99 20.74
C ILE A 219 -6.05 -3.73 19.56
#